data_c4d46bbf72cfd1c5f34bccf8bfd16ca3
#
_entry.id   c4d46bbf72cfd1c5f34bccf8bfd16ca3
#
_cell.length_a   1.000
_cell.length_b   1.000
_cell.length_c   1.000
_cell.angle_alpha   90.00
_cell.angle_beta   90.00
_cell.angle_gamma   90.00
#
_symmetry.space_group_name_H-M   'P 1'
#
loop_
_entity.id
_entity.type
_entity.pdbx_description
1 polymer ?
#
loop_
_entity_poly.entity_id
_entity_poly.type
_entity_poly.pdbx_seq_one_letter_code
_entity_poly.pdbx_strand_id
1 'polypeptide(L)' 'MDRETVINQFSELENKIEHLVRTCKRLEAERSALKEENQALTTQLQERMETLRQNDELKDLVRSKIESLMGRLDELSEE' A
#
# COMPACT_ATOMS: atom_id res chain seq x y z
N MET A 1 22.54 -52.35 -5.14
CA MET A 1 21.73 -51.55 -4.24
C MET A 1 20.74 -52.41 -3.51
N ASP A 2 20.69 -52.23 -2.23
CA ASP A 2 19.75 -52.90 -1.36
C ASP A 2 18.34 -52.37 -1.59
N ARG A 3 17.36 -53.26 -1.49
CA ARG A 3 15.91 -52.91 -1.67
C ARG A 3 15.46 -51.86 -0.65
N GLU A 4 15.90 -51.99 0.61
CA GLU A 4 15.57 -51.06 1.67
C GLU A 4 16.15 -49.68 1.40
N THR A 5 17.36 -49.60 0.88
CA THR A 5 18.00 -48.34 0.55
C THR A 5 17.25 -47.61 -0.53
N VAL A 6 16.78 -48.31 -1.57
CA VAL A 6 15.99 -47.76 -2.66
C VAL A 6 14.64 -47.21 -2.14
N ILE A 7 13.97 -47.99 -1.31
CA ILE A 7 12.67 -47.61 -0.72
C ILE A 7 12.84 -46.37 0.17
N ASN A 8 13.90 -46.33 0.98
CA ASN A 8 14.18 -45.20 1.86
C ASN A 8 14.48 -43.92 1.07
N GLN A 9 15.27 -44.04 -0.01
CA GLN A 9 15.54 -42.89 -0.90
C GLN A 9 14.29 -42.40 -1.60
N PHE A 10 13.42 -43.29 -2.01
CA PHE A 10 12.15 -42.94 -2.62
C PHE A 10 11.26 -42.21 -1.64
N SER A 11 11.18 -42.69 -0.41
CA SER A 11 10.39 -42.02 0.66
C SER A 11 10.94 -40.64 0.99
N GLU A 12 12.25 -40.46 1.04
CA GLU A 12 12.88 -39.16 1.22
C GLU A 12 12.52 -38.21 0.09
N LEU A 13 12.55 -38.70 -1.14
CA LEU A 13 12.19 -37.90 -2.31
C LEU A 13 10.73 -37.46 -2.25
N GLU A 14 9.83 -38.38 -1.90
CA GLU A 14 8.41 -38.05 -1.73
C GLU A 14 8.20 -36.96 -0.68
N ASN A 15 8.89 -37.08 0.46
CA ASN A 15 8.81 -36.09 1.53
C ASN A 15 9.30 -34.72 1.09
N LYS A 16 10.39 -34.68 0.33
CA LYS A 16 10.95 -33.43 -0.22
C LYS A 16 9.97 -32.80 -1.22
N ILE A 17 9.35 -33.62 -2.07
CA ILE A 17 8.36 -33.13 -3.04
C ILE A 17 7.15 -32.54 -2.30
N GLU A 18 6.64 -33.24 -1.29
CA GLU A 18 5.53 -32.72 -0.48
C GLU A 18 5.88 -31.41 0.21
N HIS A 19 7.08 -31.31 0.75
CA HIS A 19 7.56 -30.09 1.37
C HIS A 19 7.63 -28.94 0.37
N LEU A 20 8.16 -29.20 -0.82
CA LEU A 20 8.21 -28.20 -1.90
C LEU A 20 6.82 -27.74 -2.33
N VAL A 21 5.89 -28.67 -2.48
CA VAL A 21 4.51 -28.32 -2.86
C VAL A 21 3.86 -27.43 -1.80
N ARG A 22 4.03 -27.78 -0.52
CA ARG A 22 3.49 -26.96 0.58
C ARG A 22 4.14 -25.59 0.62
N THR A 23 5.46 -25.53 0.41
CA THR A 23 6.18 -24.26 0.37
C THR A 23 5.70 -23.38 -0.79
N CYS A 24 5.51 -23.98 -1.97
CA CYS A 24 4.98 -23.24 -3.12
C CYS A 24 3.57 -22.68 -2.86
N LYS A 25 2.70 -23.49 -2.26
CA LYS A 25 1.34 -23.04 -1.90
C LYS A 25 1.36 -21.91 -0.89
N ARG A 26 2.24 -22.01 0.11
CA ARG A 26 2.40 -20.95 1.10
C ARG A 26 2.89 -19.65 0.46
N LEU A 27 3.90 -19.74 -0.41
CA LEU A 27 4.43 -18.58 -1.11
C LEU A 27 3.39 -17.94 -2.04
N GLU A 28 2.58 -18.73 -2.72
CA GLU A 28 1.48 -18.21 -3.53
C GLU A 28 0.45 -17.46 -2.69
N ALA A 29 0.11 -18.01 -1.53
CA ALA A 29 -0.82 -17.36 -0.60
C ALA A 29 -0.24 -16.05 -0.06
N GLU A 30 1.03 -16.05 0.34
CA GLU A 30 1.73 -14.85 0.80
C GLU A 30 1.80 -13.78 -0.28
N ARG A 31 2.11 -14.20 -1.51
CA ARG A 31 2.16 -13.31 -2.67
C ARG A 31 0.81 -12.66 -2.92
N SER A 32 -0.25 -13.45 -2.89
CA SER A 32 -1.61 -12.95 -3.07
C SER A 32 -2.00 -11.95 -1.99
N ALA A 33 -1.70 -12.27 -0.73
CA ALA A 33 -1.96 -11.39 0.41
C ALA A 33 -1.20 -10.07 0.29
N LEU A 34 0.08 -10.13 -0.07
CA LEU A 34 0.91 -8.94 -0.26
C LEU A 34 0.41 -8.07 -1.41
N LYS A 35 -0.07 -8.69 -2.48
CA LYS A 35 -0.65 -7.98 -3.62
C LYS A 35 -1.90 -7.21 -3.21
N GLU A 36 -2.78 -7.85 -2.44
CA GLU A 36 -4.00 -7.22 -1.92
C GLU A 36 -3.67 -6.06 -0.98
N GLU A 37 -2.72 -6.27 -0.07
CA GLU A 37 -2.26 -5.25 0.85
C GLU A 37 -1.66 -4.06 0.09
N ASN A 38 -0.85 -4.34 -0.92
CA ASN A 38 -0.24 -3.30 -1.74
C ASN A 38 -1.29 -2.48 -2.48
N GLN A 39 -2.32 -3.12 -3.02
CA GLN A 39 -3.44 -2.43 -3.68
C GLN A 39 -4.21 -1.56 -2.69
N ALA A 40 -4.46 -2.06 -1.48
CA ALA A 40 -5.14 -1.31 -0.44
C ALA A 40 -4.33 -0.08 -0.02
N LEU A 41 -3.02 -0.24 0.18
CA LEU A 41 -2.13 0.86 0.53
C LEU A 41 -2.04 1.91 -0.58
N THR A 42 -2.02 1.49 -1.84
CA THR A 42 -2.04 2.40 -2.98
C THR A 42 -3.31 3.23 -3.00
N THR A 43 -4.46 2.61 -2.77
CA THR A 43 -5.74 3.30 -2.70
C THR A 43 -5.78 4.31 -1.55
N GLN A 44 -5.30 3.90 -0.36
CA GLN A 44 -5.23 4.80 0.81
C GLN A 44 -4.31 6.00 0.54
N LEU A 45 -3.19 5.76 -0.11
CA LEU A 45 -2.26 6.82 -0.46
C LEU A 45 -2.91 7.82 -1.42
N GLN A 46 -3.60 7.35 -2.44
CA GLN A 46 -4.30 8.20 -3.40
C GLN A 46 -5.38 9.05 -2.72
N GLU A 47 -6.13 8.45 -1.80
CA GLU A 47 -7.15 9.15 -1.02
C GLU A 47 -6.54 10.26 -0.15
N ARG A 48 -5.43 9.96 0.51
CA ARG A 48 -4.73 10.95 1.34
C ARG A 48 -4.16 12.09 0.52
N MET A 49 -3.61 11.78 -0.64
CA MET A 49 -3.08 12.79 -1.55
C MET A 49 -4.19 13.72 -2.04
N GLU A 50 -5.37 13.17 -2.35
CA GLU A 50 -6.52 13.96 -2.75
C GLU A 50 -7.02 14.86 -1.61
N THR A 51 -7.07 14.33 -0.39
CA THR A 51 -7.44 15.12 0.80
C THR A 51 -6.47 16.27 1.03
N LEU A 52 -5.17 16.01 0.90
CA LEU A 52 -4.14 17.05 1.04
C LEU A 52 -4.29 18.13 -0.02
N ARG A 53 -4.57 17.75 -1.25
CA ARG A 53 -4.80 18.69 -2.34
C ARG A 53 -5.99 19.60 -2.06
N GLN A 54 -7.10 19.01 -1.61
CA GLN A 54 -8.30 19.76 -1.24
C GLN A 54 -8.04 20.72 -0.08
N ASN A 55 -7.28 20.28 0.92
CA ASN A 55 -6.90 21.12 2.05
C ASN A 55 -6.04 22.29 1.62
N ASP A 56 -5.09 22.07 0.72
CA ASP A 56 -4.23 23.14 0.20
C ASP A 56 -5.05 24.17 -0.61
N GLU A 57 -5.98 23.70 -1.42
CA GLU A 57 -6.88 24.57 -2.18
C GLU A 57 -7.74 25.43 -1.24
N LEU A 58 -8.25 24.81 -0.17
CA LEU A 58 -9.04 25.53 0.83
C LEU A 58 -8.20 26.59 1.55
N LYS A 59 -6.98 26.26 1.94
CA LYS A 59 -6.05 27.19 2.57
C LYS A 59 -5.77 28.39 1.66
N ASP A 60 -5.53 28.13 0.38
CA ASP A 60 -5.27 29.18 -0.59
C ASP A 60 -6.49 30.08 -0.76
N LEU A 61 -7.67 29.51 -0.80
CA LEU A 61 -8.92 30.27 -0.90
C LEU A 61 -9.14 31.15 0.31
N VAL A 62 -8.93 30.61 1.52
CA VAL A 62 -9.03 31.38 2.78
C VAL A 62 -8.03 32.51 2.81
N ARG A 63 -6.78 32.24 2.43
CA ARG A 63 -5.72 33.25 2.37
C ARG A 63 -6.10 34.40 1.41
N SER A 64 -6.59 34.05 0.21
CA SER A 64 -7.02 35.05 -0.76
C SER A 64 -8.14 35.92 -0.23
N LYS A 65 -9.11 35.35 0.48
CA LYS A 65 -10.22 36.10 1.08
C LYS A 65 -9.74 37.02 2.19
N ILE A 66 -8.82 36.56 3.02
CA ILE A 66 -8.24 37.37 4.09
C ILE A 66 -7.48 38.57 3.49
N GLU A 67 -6.64 38.33 2.47
CA GLU A 67 -5.91 39.38 1.78
C GLU A 67 -6.85 40.42 1.15
N SER A 68 -7.94 39.96 0.54
CA SER A 68 -8.95 40.83 -0.04
C SER A 68 -9.65 41.70 1.02
N LEU A 69 -9.98 41.11 2.17
CA LEU A 69 -10.58 41.85 3.30
C LEU A 69 -9.62 42.86 3.90
N MET A 70 -8.33 42.48 4.05
CA MET A 70 -7.31 43.38 4.53
C MET A 70 -7.13 44.60 3.61
N GLY A 71 -7.14 44.34 2.30
CA GLY A 71 -7.07 45.40 1.30
C GLY A 71 -8.24 46.39 1.43
N ARG A 72 -9.44 45.88 1.66
CA ARG A 72 -10.65 46.74 1.88
C ARG A 72 -10.53 47.55 3.14
N LEU A 73 -10.03 46.97 4.23
CA LEU A 73 -9.79 47.67 5.48
C LEU A 73 -8.79 48.77 5.31
N ASP A 74 -7.70 48.53 4.59
CA ASP A 74 -6.69 49.57 4.31
C ASP A 74 -7.26 50.73 3.49
N GLU A 75 -8.10 50.43 2.50
CA GLU A 75 -8.80 51.45 1.72
C GLU A 75 -9.70 52.34 2.59
N LEU A 76 -10.44 51.73 3.51
CA LEU A 76 -11.30 52.47 4.43
C LEU A 76 -10.50 53.26 5.43
N SER A 77 -9.38 52.77 5.83
CA SER A 77 -8.49 53.44 6.79
C SER A 77 -7.78 54.67 6.21
N GLU A 78 -7.59 54.72 4.91
CA GLU A 78 -7.02 55.86 4.19
C GLU A 78 -7.98 57.04 4.03
N GLU A 79 -9.28 56.76 4.11
CA GLU A 79 -10.33 57.77 4.09
C GLU A 79 -10.47 58.40 5.47
#